data_23461b0ed4d44bb717fb29770c9ba8f8
#
_entry.id   23461b0ed4d44bb717fb29770c9ba8f8
#
_cell.length_a   1.000
_cell.length_b   1.000
_cell.length_c   1.000
_cell.angle_alpha   90.00
_cell.angle_beta   90.00
_cell.angle_gamma   90.00
#
_symmetry.space_group_name_H-M   'P 1'
#
loop_
_entity.id
_entity.type
_entity.pdbx_description
1 polymer ?
#
loop_
_entity_poly.entity_id
_entity_poly.type
_entity_poly.pdbx_seq_one_letter_code
_entity_poly.pdbx_strand_id
1 'polypeptide(L)'
;LYNDGVIYKDKRLVNWDPKLLTAISDLEVEQRDQEGSLWHIKYPIDKDDYIIVATTRPETLLGDSAVAVHPEDTKYKNLIGKFCKLPLVDKNIPIIADEYADPEKGSGAVKITPAHDFNDFEVGKRHQLEFINIFDEFAKINENAPKRFQGLDRFEARKKLLKESIKNDRFI
;
A
#
# COMPACT_ATOMS: atom_id res chain seq x y z
N LEU A 1 -13.30 -1.99 -33.96
CA LEU A 1 -13.22 -1.31 -32.66
C LEU A 1 -12.16 -1.93 -31.75
N TYR A 2 -12.17 -3.28 -31.56
CA TYR A 2 -11.13 -3.96 -30.77
C TYR A 2 -9.77 -3.92 -31.46
N ASN A 3 -9.74 -4.25 -32.75
CA ASN A 3 -8.52 -4.22 -33.58
C ASN A 3 -7.98 -2.79 -33.77
N ASP A 4 -8.82 -1.78 -33.64
CA ASP A 4 -8.47 -0.36 -33.77
C ASP A 4 -8.04 0.26 -32.42
N GLY A 5 -8.00 -0.53 -31.35
CA GLY A 5 -7.61 -0.09 -30.00
C GLY A 5 -8.64 0.78 -29.28
N VAL A 6 -9.83 0.95 -29.82
CA VAL A 6 -10.92 1.76 -29.24
C VAL A 6 -11.57 1.05 -28.05
N ILE A 7 -11.63 -0.29 -28.10
CA ILE A 7 -12.09 -1.16 -27.02
C ILE A 7 -10.93 -2.07 -26.63
N TYR A 8 -10.65 -2.17 -25.34
CA TYR A 8 -9.61 -3.04 -24.81
C TYR A 8 -10.09 -3.73 -23.54
N LYS A 9 -9.43 -4.83 -23.16
CA LYS A 9 -9.67 -5.57 -21.93
C LYS A 9 -8.54 -5.28 -20.96
N ASP A 10 -8.90 -4.81 -19.75
CA ASP A 10 -7.94 -4.49 -18.72
C ASP A 10 -8.51 -4.85 -17.33
N LYS A 11 -7.64 -4.90 -16.32
CA LYS A 11 -8.03 -5.04 -14.91
C LYS A 11 -8.30 -3.67 -14.30
N ARG A 12 -9.34 -3.60 -13.48
CA ARG A 12 -9.73 -2.39 -12.76
C ARG A 12 -9.98 -2.71 -11.29
N LEU A 13 -9.66 -1.78 -10.39
CA LEU A 13 -10.10 -1.88 -9.00
C LEU A 13 -11.61 -1.71 -8.91
N VAL A 14 -12.21 -2.46 -8.02
CA VAL A 14 -13.64 -2.39 -7.68
C VAL A 14 -13.80 -2.43 -6.17
N ASN A 15 -14.89 -1.86 -5.65
CA ASN A 15 -15.32 -2.12 -4.30
C ASN A 15 -15.84 -3.57 -4.23
N TRP A 16 -15.42 -4.31 -3.22
CA TRP A 16 -15.74 -5.73 -3.06
C TRP A 16 -16.36 -6.01 -1.69
N ASP A 17 -17.50 -6.70 -1.68
CA ASP A 17 -18.12 -7.19 -0.44
C ASP A 17 -17.71 -8.65 -0.19
N PRO A 18 -16.91 -8.92 0.87
CA PRO A 18 -16.42 -10.26 1.17
C PRO A 18 -17.48 -11.18 1.82
N LYS A 19 -18.67 -10.68 2.15
CA LYS A 19 -19.80 -11.49 2.63
C LYS A 19 -20.70 -11.93 1.49
N LEU A 20 -21.00 -11.02 0.58
CA LEU A 20 -21.83 -11.31 -0.58
C LEU A 20 -21.02 -11.89 -1.75
N LEU A 21 -19.69 -11.83 -1.69
CA LEU A 21 -18.74 -12.29 -2.71
C LEU A 21 -19.06 -11.66 -4.08
N THR A 22 -19.25 -10.36 -4.07
CA THR A 22 -19.57 -9.59 -5.27
C THR A 22 -18.92 -8.21 -5.27
N ALA A 23 -18.67 -7.70 -6.48
CA ALA A 23 -18.35 -6.29 -6.66
C ALA A 23 -19.59 -5.43 -6.36
N ILE A 24 -19.35 -4.27 -5.75
CA ILE A 24 -20.36 -3.26 -5.45
C ILE A 24 -20.08 -2.01 -6.27
N SER A 25 -21.16 -1.37 -6.75
CA SER A 25 -21.09 -0.08 -7.42
C SER A 25 -20.66 1.01 -6.46
N ASP A 26 -19.94 2.02 -6.94
CA ASP A 26 -19.56 3.19 -6.14
C ASP A 26 -20.77 3.93 -5.54
N LEU A 27 -21.92 3.85 -6.20
CA LEU A 27 -23.19 4.42 -5.71
C LEU A 27 -23.77 3.67 -4.51
N GLU A 28 -23.35 2.43 -4.27
CA GLU A 28 -23.79 1.60 -3.14
C GLU A 28 -22.86 1.73 -1.93
N VAL A 29 -21.75 2.47 -2.07
CA VAL A 29 -20.77 2.69 -0.99
C VAL A 29 -21.15 3.93 -0.19
N GLU A 30 -21.54 3.73 1.06
CA GLU A 30 -21.76 4.82 2.01
C GLU A 30 -20.44 5.21 2.70
N GLN A 31 -20.08 6.48 2.60
CA GLN A 31 -18.94 7.04 3.36
C GLN A 31 -19.40 7.33 4.79
N ARG A 32 -18.65 6.80 5.77
CA ARG A 32 -18.91 7.05 7.20
C ARG A 32 -17.63 7.45 7.90
N ASP A 33 -17.69 8.52 8.68
CA ASP A 33 -16.58 8.89 9.56
C ASP A 33 -16.44 7.84 10.65
N GLN A 34 -15.20 7.39 10.85
CA GLN A 34 -14.87 6.42 11.86
C GLN A 34 -13.57 6.83 12.57
N GLU A 35 -13.55 6.72 13.89
CA GLU A 35 -12.31 6.86 14.63
C GLU A 35 -11.30 5.80 14.18
N GLY A 36 -10.09 6.24 13.89
CA GLY A 36 -9.00 5.41 13.41
C GLY A 36 -7.67 5.82 14.02
N SER A 37 -6.65 5.04 13.73
CA SER A 37 -5.28 5.34 14.13
C SER A 37 -4.43 5.57 12.89
N LEU A 38 -3.48 6.48 12.98
CA LEU A 38 -2.44 6.68 11.98
C LEU A 38 -1.14 6.07 12.53
N TRP A 39 -0.63 5.06 11.84
CA TRP A 39 0.59 4.36 12.25
C TRP A 39 1.78 4.86 11.44
N HIS A 40 2.87 5.19 12.15
CA HIS A 40 4.13 5.58 11.54
C HIS A 40 5.08 4.38 11.55
N ILE A 41 5.50 3.96 10.37
CA ILE A 41 6.28 2.74 10.17
C ILE A 41 7.60 3.09 9.49
N LYS A 42 8.72 2.60 10.03
CA LYS A 42 10.06 2.76 9.45
C LYS A 42 10.28 1.75 8.33
N TYR A 43 10.60 2.23 7.14
CA TYR A 43 11.07 1.44 6.01
C TYR A 43 12.58 1.64 5.88
N PRO A 44 13.41 0.66 6.24
CA PRO A 44 14.86 0.80 6.20
C PRO A 44 15.38 1.04 4.78
N ILE A 45 16.35 1.92 4.65
CA ILE A 45 17.10 2.17 3.42
C ILE A 45 18.46 1.47 3.54
N ASP A 46 19.19 1.78 4.60
CA ASP A 46 20.47 1.19 4.97
C ASP A 46 20.46 0.78 6.46
N LYS A 47 21.65 0.46 7.03
CA LYS A 47 21.77 -0.02 8.42
C LYS A 47 21.17 0.96 9.44
N ASP A 48 21.38 2.26 9.25
CA ASP A 48 21.01 3.31 10.20
C ASP A 48 20.06 4.35 9.58
N ASP A 49 19.64 4.17 8.32
CA ASP A 49 18.78 5.12 7.61
C ASP A 49 17.43 4.47 7.25
N TYR A 50 16.37 5.26 7.34
CA TYR A 50 15.00 4.81 7.06
C TYR A 50 14.11 5.96 6.60
N ILE A 51 13.09 5.62 5.82
CA ILE A 51 11.99 6.52 5.53
C ILE A 51 10.77 6.16 6.38
N ILE A 52 10.09 7.17 6.92
CA ILE A 52 8.89 6.97 7.74
C ILE A 52 7.67 7.11 6.86
N VAL A 53 6.79 6.13 6.91
CA VAL A 53 5.51 6.12 6.20
C VAL A 53 4.37 6.16 7.21
N ALA A 54 3.40 7.05 6.99
CA ALA A 54 2.18 7.11 7.79
C ALA A 54 1.02 6.40 7.06
N THR A 55 0.31 5.51 7.75
CA THR A 55 -0.80 4.76 7.16
C THR A 55 -1.92 4.47 8.15
N THR A 56 -3.17 4.46 7.68
CA THR A 56 -4.35 3.99 8.42
C THR A 56 -4.64 2.50 8.18
N ARG A 57 -3.99 1.89 7.17
CA ARG A 57 -4.22 0.50 6.74
C ARG A 57 -2.91 -0.31 6.73
N PRO A 58 -2.29 -0.56 7.90
CA PRO A 58 -0.99 -1.21 7.96
C PRO A 58 -0.99 -2.64 7.37
N GLU A 59 -2.13 -3.35 7.37
CA GLU A 59 -2.24 -4.70 6.79
C GLU A 59 -1.92 -4.74 5.29
N THR A 60 -2.20 -3.65 4.55
CA THR A 60 -1.93 -3.61 3.10
C THR A 60 -0.44 -3.44 2.79
N LEU A 61 0.40 -3.09 3.79
CA LEU A 61 1.85 -3.00 3.66
C LEU A 61 2.47 -4.25 3.00
N LEU A 62 1.90 -5.43 3.25
CA LEU A 62 2.41 -6.67 2.67
C LEU A 62 2.38 -6.71 1.14
N GLY A 63 1.59 -5.82 0.50
CA GLY A 63 1.47 -5.67 -0.94
C GLY A 63 2.03 -4.35 -1.49
N ASP A 64 2.84 -3.61 -0.71
CA ASP A 64 3.41 -2.36 -1.19
C ASP A 64 4.40 -2.57 -2.33
N SER A 65 4.35 -1.68 -3.30
CA SER A 65 5.18 -1.70 -4.50
C SER A 65 6.16 -0.53 -4.59
N ALA A 66 5.91 0.55 -3.86
CA ALA A 66 6.78 1.72 -3.79
C ALA A 66 6.50 2.55 -2.52
N VAL A 67 7.38 3.50 -2.23
CA VAL A 67 7.12 4.65 -1.37
C VAL A 67 7.19 5.91 -2.23
N ALA A 68 6.14 6.72 -2.23
CA ALA A 68 6.09 7.99 -2.93
C ALA A 68 6.47 9.15 -1.99
N VAL A 69 7.21 10.11 -2.52
CA VAL A 69 7.54 11.39 -1.89
C VAL A 69 7.32 12.52 -2.87
N HIS A 70 7.00 13.71 -2.38
CA HIS A 70 6.83 14.85 -3.28
C HIS A 70 8.19 15.24 -3.92
N PRO A 71 8.23 15.53 -5.23
CA PRO A 71 9.49 15.84 -5.93
C PRO A 71 10.25 17.05 -5.37
N GLU A 72 9.54 18.00 -4.76
CA GLU A 72 10.11 19.20 -4.17
C GLU A 72 10.32 19.11 -2.65
N ASP A 73 9.95 17.98 -2.00
CA ASP A 73 10.17 17.81 -0.57
C ASP A 73 11.66 17.67 -0.27
N THR A 74 12.22 18.73 0.33
CA THR A 74 13.65 18.80 0.69
C THR A 74 14.07 17.71 1.66
N LYS A 75 13.16 17.19 2.48
CA LYS A 75 13.40 16.13 3.45
C LYS A 75 13.75 14.79 2.78
N TYR A 76 13.10 14.48 1.67
CA TYR A 76 13.21 13.18 1.02
C TYR A 76 13.81 13.22 -0.39
N LYS A 77 14.06 14.41 -0.94
CA LYS A 77 14.57 14.59 -2.31
C LYS A 77 15.82 13.74 -2.62
N ASN A 78 16.72 13.59 -1.65
CA ASN A 78 17.94 12.79 -1.79
C ASN A 78 17.70 11.27 -1.76
N LEU A 79 16.48 10.83 -1.46
CA LEU A 79 16.09 9.43 -1.41
C LEU A 79 15.40 8.98 -2.70
N ILE A 80 14.95 9.90 -3.55
CA ILE A 80 14.29 9.59 -4.82
C ILE A 80 15.23 8.74 -5.69
N GLY A 81 14.70 7.63 -6.21
CA GLY A 81 15.44 6.66 -7.02
C GLY A 81 16.23 5.63 -6.22
N LYS A 82 16.30 5.75 -4.89
CA LYS A 82 16.83 4.71 -4.00
C LYS A 82 15.77 3.64 -3.72
N PHE A 83 16.19 2.59 -3.05
CA PHE A 83 15.33 1.51 -2.59
C PHE A 83 15.24 1.52 -1.07
N CYS A 84 14.07 1.17 -0.54
CA CYS A 84 13.89 0.86 0.86
C CYS A 84 13.41 -0.59 1.02
N LYS A 85 13.70 -1.19 2.17
CA LYS A 85 13.27 -2.53 2.49
C LYS A 85 11.84 -2.52 3.01
N LEU A 86 10.97 -3.30 2.36
CA LEU A 86 9.58 -3.46 2.82
C LEU A 86 9.57 -4.18 4.18
N PRO A 87 9.02 -3.57 5.24
CA PRO A 87 8.99 -4.20 6.55
C PRO A 87 8.26 -5.55 6.54
N LEU A 88 8.82 -6.53 7.26
CA LEU A 88 8.25 -7.88 7.41
C LEU A 88 8.14 -8.70 6.12
N VAL A 89 8.56 -8.15 4.98
CA VAL A 89 8.63 -8.82 3.68
C VAL A 89 10.08 -8.75 3.18
N ASP A 90 10.58 -9.83 2.63
CA ASP A 90 11.95 -9.84 2.07
C ASP A 90 11.96 -9.30 0.64
N LYS A 91 11.68 -8.00 0.51
CA LYS A 91 11.58 -7.30 -0.77
C LYS A 91 12.09 -5.86 -0.62
N ASN A 92 12.82 -5.38 -1.62
CA ASN A 92 13.16 -3.98 -1.78
C ASN A 92 12.15 -3.32 -2.73
N ILE A 93 11.67 -2.13 -2.37
CA ILE A 93 10.75 -1.32 -3.16
C ILE A 93 11.37 0.05 -3.44
N PRO A 94 11.12 0.66 -4.61
CA PRO A 94 11.69 1.94 -4.96
C PRO A 94 11.04 3.09 -4.18
N ILE A 95 11.82 4.15 -3.96
CA ILE A 95 11.33 5.46 -3.52
C ILE A 95 11.15 6.31 -4.77
N ILE A 96 9.91 6.68 -5.08
CA ILE A 96 9.52 7.40 -6.30
C ILE A 96 9.14 8.84 -6.00
N ALA A 97 9.28 9.72 -7.00
CA ALA A 97 8.76 11.08 -6.94
C ALA A 97 7.37 11.13 -7.55
N ASP A 98 6.36 11.56 -6.78
CA ASP A 98 5.00 11.75 -7.26
C ASP A 98 4.30 12.87 -6.49
N GLU A 99 3.63 13.78 -7.18
CA GLU A 99 2.88 14.89 -6.59
C GLU A 99 1.69 14.45 -5.74
N TYR A 100 1.32 13.18 -5.81
CA TYR A 100 0.32 12.56 -4.93
C TYR A 100 0.76 12.60 -3.45
N ALA A 101 2.05 12.53 -3.17
CA ALA A 101 2.58 12.65 -1.82
C ALA A 101 2.54 14.11 -1.36
N ASP A 102 1.82 14.38 -0.27
CA ASP A 102 1.69 15.72 0.31
C ASP A 102 2.69 15.87 1.47
N PRO A 103 3.69 16.76 1.36
CA PRO A 103 4.70 16.96 2.40
C PRO A 103 4.13 17.36 3.77
N GLU A 104 2.94 17.98 3.78
CA GLU A 104 2.29 18.46 5.01
C GLU A 104 1.42 17.39 5.67
N LYS A 105 1.17 16.25 5.01
CA LYS A 105 0.34 15.17 5.55
C LYS A 105 1.17 14.01 6.09
N GLY A 106 0.83 13.58 7.30
CA GLY A 106 1.48 12.43 7.93
C GLY A 106 2.98 12.62 8.09
N SER A 107 3.77 11.80 7.40
CA SER A 107 5.24 11.90 7.39
C SER A 107 5.80 12.63 6.17
N GLY A 108 4.95 12.99 5.20
CA GLY A 108 5.33 13.47 3.86
C GLY A 108 5.65 12.34 2.89
N ALA A 109 5.77 11.09 3.37
CA ALA A 109 5.98 9.91 2.54
C ALA A 109 4.77 8.98 2.61
N VAL A 110 4.36 8.47 1.44
CA VAL A 110 3.16 7.64 1.29
C VAL A 110 3.56 6.28 0.73
N LYS A 111 3.12 5.20 1.37
CA LYS A 111 3.24 3.86 0.79
C LYS A 111 2.31 3.72 -0.41
N ILE A 112 2.72 3.03 -1.44
CA ILE A 112 1.92 2.80 -2.64
C ILE A 112 1.58 1.32 -2.75
N THR A 113 0.28 1.03 -2.63
CA THR A 113 -0.28 -0.33 -2.73
C THR A 113 -1.32 -0.37 -3.86
N PRO A 114 -0.90 -0.47 -5.12
CA PRO A 114 -1.77 -0.27 -6.28
C PRO A 114 -2.97 -1.22 -6.38
N ALA A 115 -2.87 -2.40 -5.77
CA ALA A 115 -3.96 -3.39 -5.78
C ALA A 115 -5.03 -3.14 -4.70
N HIS A 116 -4.86 -2.17 -3.78
CA HIS A 116 -5.71 -2.01 -2.60
C HIS A 116 -6.16 -0.58 -2.31
N ASP A 117 -5.83 0.37 -3.17
CA ASP A 117 -6.25 1.77 -3.06
C ASP A 117 -6.41 2.39 -4.45
N PHE A 118 -7.49 3.14 -4.68
CA PHE A 118 -7.80 3.73 -5.99
C PHE A 118 -6.78 4.80 -6.42
N ASN A 119 -6.31 5.60 -5.47
CA ASN A 119 -5.30 6.62 -5.77
C ASN A 119 -3.93 5.96 -6.02
N ASP A 120 -3.56 4.97 -5.21
CA ASP A 120 -2.33 4.20 -5.39
C ASP A 120 -2.34 3.42 -6.72
N PHE A 121 -3.53 3.00 -7.19
CA PHE A 121 -3.69 2.36 -8.50
C PHE A 121 -3.26 3.29 -9.63
N GLU A 122 -3.66 4.56 -9.60
CA GLU A 122 -3.27 5.55 -10.62
C GLU A 122 -1.77 5.88 -10.54
N VAL A 123 -1.21 6.00 -9.31
CA VAL A 123 0.25 6.12 -9.12
C VAL A 123 0.97 4.89 -9.68
N GLY A 124 0.45 3.69 -9.39
CA GLY A 124 1.01 2.44 -9.88
C GLY A 124 1.06 2.35 -11.40
N LYS A 125 0.02 2.83 -12.08
CA LYS A 125 -0.02 2.92 -13.56
C LYS A 125 1.03 3.89 -14.10
N ARG A 126 1.11 5.12 -13.54
CA ARG A 126 2.07 6.14 -13.99
C ARG A 126 3.51 5.66 -13.88
N HIS A 127 3.83 4.97 -12.80
CA HIS A 127 5.19 4.50 -12.49
C HIS A 127 5.44 3.04 -12.88
N GLN A 128 4.48 2.37 -13.56
CA GLN A 128 4.57 0.98 -13.99
C GLN A 128 4.95 0.03 -12.84
N LEU A 129 4.35 0.25 -11.68
CA LEU A 129 4.59 -0.54 -10.48
C LEU A 129 3.90 -1.91 -10.56
N GLU A 130 4.38 -2.85 -9.77
CA GLU A 130 3.74 -4.16 -9.61
C GLU A 130 2.43 -4.05 -8.82
N PHE A 131 1.38 -4.73 -9.27
CA PHE A 131 0.07 -4.78 -8.62
C PHE A 131 -0.04 -6.09 -7.83
N ILE A 132 0.26 -6.03 -6.54
CA ILE A 132 0.29 -7.20 -5.65
C ILE A 132 -1.02 -7.26 -4.85
N ASN A 133 -1.96 -8.07 -5.32
CA ASN A 133 -3.17 -8.35 -4.54
C ASN A 133 -2.84 -9.34 -3.41
N ILE A 134 -3.02 -8.93 -2.16
CA ILE A 134 -2.74 -9.75 -0.96
C ILE A 134 -3.99 -10.30 -0.29
N PHE A 135 -5.18 -10.03 -0.81
CA PHE A 135 -6.43 -10.56 -0.27
C PHE A 135 -7.09 -11.54 -1.23
N ASP A 136 -7.72 -12.54 -0.66
CA ASP A 136 -8.67 -13.40 -1.39
C ASP A 136 -10.09 -12.78 -1.40
N GLU A 137 -11.05 -13.49 -1.99
CA GLU A 137 -12.44 -13.06 -2.09
C GLU A 137 -13.15 -12.91 -0.73
N PHE A 138 -12.61 -13.54 0.33
CA PHE A 138 -13.12 -13.45 1.70
C PHE A 138 -12.42 -12.36 2.53
N ALA A 139 -11.61 -11.52 1.92
CA ALA A 139 -10.74 -10.53 2.56
C ALA A 139 -9.75 -11.13 3.57
N LYS A 140 -9.31 -12.36 3.34
CA LYS A 140 -8.22 -13.01 4.05
C LYS A 140 -6.93 -12.84 3.27
N ILE A 141 -5.81 -12.86 3.98
CA ILE A 141 -4.48 -12.78 3.38
C ILE A 141 -4.22 -14.01 2.51
N ASN A 142 -3.88 -13.79 1.24
CA ASN A 142 -3.63 -14.84 0.26
C ASN A 142 -2.14 -15.26 0.18
N GLU A 143 -1.80 -16.09 -0.81
CA GLU A 143 -0.47 -16.66 -1.02
C GLU A 143 0.60 -15.65 -1.45
N ASN A 144 0.23 -14.45 -1.89
CA ASN A 144 1.19 -13.40 -2.28
C ASN A 144 1.87 -12.73 -1.07
N ALA A 145 1.31 -12.91 0.12
CA ALA A 145 1.90 -12.44 1.36
C ALA A 145 2.78 -13.52 2.03
N PRO A 146 3.68 -13.14 2.97
CA PRO A 146 4.49 -14.10 3.70
C PRO A 146 3.65 -15.15 4.42
N LYS A 147 4.08 -16.42 4.37
CA LYS A 147 3.36 -17.60 4.90
C LYS A 147 2.75 -17.41 6.29
N ARG A 148 3.46 -16.69 7.17
CA ARG A 148 3.01 -16.47 8.55
C ARG A 148 1.75 -15.58 8.67
N PHE A 149 1.36 -14.88 7.60
CA PHE A 149 0.15 -14.05 7.55
C PHE A 149 -0.98 -14.70 6.74
N GLN A 150 -0.68 -15.68 5.88
CA GLN A 150 -1.66 -16.32 4.99
C GLN A 150 -2.83 -16.94 5.76
N GLY A 151 -4.03 -16.79 5.21
CA GLY A 151 -5.29 -17.29 5.78
C GLY A 151 -5.85 -16.45 6.93
N LEU A 152 -5.12 -15.45 7.44
CA LEU A 152 -5.63 -14.56 8.48
C LEU A 152 -6.66 -13.58 7.89
N ASP A 153 -7.71 -13.27 8.66
CA ASP A 153 -8.58 -12.14 8.40
C ASP A 153 -7.74 -10.84 8.37
N ARG A 154 -8.13 -9.87 7.53
CA ARG A 154 -7.41 -8.60 7.36
C ARG A 154 -7.15 -7.85 8.67
N PHE A 155 -8.09 -7.86 9.62
CA PHE A 155 -7.93 -7.17 10.91
C PHE A 155 -7.06 -7.98 11.89
N GLU A 156 -7.09 -9.31 11.82
CA GLU A 156 -6.15 -10.18 12.54
C GLU A 156 -4.73 -10.01 12.01
N ALA A 157 -4.57 -9.96 10.68
CA ALA A 157 -3.31 -9.68 10.03
C ALA A 157 -2.76 -8.31 10.45
N ARG A 158 -3.62 -7.26 10.51
CA ARG A 158 -3.26 -5.93 11.02
C ARG A 158 -2.69 -6.01 12.45
N LYS A 159 -3.41 -6.64 13.36
CA LYS A 159 -2.95 -6.80 14.77
C LYS A 159 -1.61 -7.52 14.87
N LYS A 160 -1.45 -8.60 14.11
CA LYS A 160 -0.22 -9.37 14.09
C LYS A 160 0.95 -8.59 13.51
N LEU A 161 0.72 -7.90 12.39
CA LEU A 161 1.72 -7.05 11.72
C LEU A 161 2.20 -5.95 12.66
N LEU A 162 1.28 -5.24 13.31
CA LEU A 162 1.61 -4.19 14.27
C LEU A 162 2.47 -4.75 15.42
N LYS A 163 2.09 -5.90 15.98
CA LYS A 163 2.86 -6.57 17.05
C LYS A 163 4.26 -6.98 16.61
N GLU A 164 4.44 -7.50 15.40
CA GLU A 164 5.74 -7.87 14.86
C GLU A 164 6.59 -6.63 14.54
N SER A 165 5.98 -5.56 14.03
CA SER A 165 6.67 -4.30 13.74
C SER A 165 7.20 -3.62 15.00
N ILE A 166 6.43 -3.62 16.10
CA ILE A 166 6.88 -3.12 17.42
C ILE A 166 8.11 -3.91 17.89
N LYS A 167 8.07 -5.25 17.84
CA LYS A 167 9.19 -6.11 18.25
C LYS A 167 10.48 -5.86 17.46
N ASN A 168 10.36 -5.42 16.22
CA ASN A 168 11.49 -5.15 15.33
C ASN A 168 11.89 -3.67 15.27
N ASP A 169 11.43 -2.85 16.22
CA ASP A 169 11.69 -1.39 16.27
C ASP A 169 11.32 -0.66 14.97
N ARG A 170 10.19 -1.02 14.37
CA ARG A 170 9.68 -0.42 13.12
C ARG A 170 8.62 0.66 13.34
N PHE A 171 8.22 0.93 14.59
CA PHE A 171 7.29 2.01 14.96
C PHE A 171 8.01 3.20 15.57
N ILE A 172 7.37 4.37 15.40
CA ILE A 172 7.70 5.61 16.09
C ILE A 172 6.49 6.04 16.89
#